data_7f88ce128bb99cc010a99d3ec72e199c
#
_entry.id   7f88ce128bb99cc010a99d3ec72e199c
#
_cell.length_a   1.000
_cell.length_b   1.000
_cell.length_c   1.000
_cell.angle_alpha   90.00
_cell.angle_beta   90.00
_cell.angle_gamma   90.00
#
_symmetry.space_group_name_H-M   'P 1'
#
loop_
_entity.id
_entity.type
_entity.pdbx_description
1 polymer ?
#
loop_
_entity_poly.entity_id
_entity_poly.type
_entity_poly.pdbx_seq_one_letter_code
_entity_poly.pdbx_strand_id
1 'polypeptide(L)'
;MREGIRMIDIHSHVVFGVDDGAKTEKDTRDLLEESYRHGVRTIIATPHRRRGMFETDIEIIKENFKRVEEIAAEVAEDLRIYLGSEIYYKEGEIEKIESGVYPRLAETDYVLVEFPYEMRYKEIHRALNKVILLGLTPVVAHVERYNDVDEKGVQELINMGAYIQVNAASVLKPKLIGDKHKHYKRRAKKYLDEELVHFIASDMHNMDSRRTYMKEAYDIIEKKYGPTIAYELFEKNQEKLLMNKII
;
A
#
# COMPACT_ATOMS: atom_id res chain seq x y z
N MET A 1 11.50 11.57 26.26
CA MET A 1 11.88 10.45 25.38
C MET A 1 10.85 10.45 24.27
N ARG A 2 11.24 10.52 23.00
CA ARG A 2 10.27 10.29 21.91
C ARG A 2 9.75 8.86 22.11
N GLU A 3 8.45 8.67 22.24
CA GLU A 3 7.84 7.36 22.07
C GLU A 3 8.35 6.77 20.77
N GLY A 4 8.62 5.46 20.74
CA GLY A 4 9.20 4.82 19.55
C GLY A 4 8.28 5.01 18.35
N ILE A 5 8.85 5.09 17.17
CA ILE A 5 8.13 5.18 15.88
C ILE A 5 7.10 4.04 15.80
N ARG A 6 5.84 4.37 15.47
CA ARG A 6 4.71 3.42 15.38
C ARG A 6 4.08 3.48 14.00
N MET A 7 4.82 3.09 12.98
CA MET A 7 4.35 3.14 11.59
C MET A 7 3.19 2.18 11.33
N ILE A 8 2.34 2.58 10.40
CA ILE A 8 1.22 1.77 9.88
C ILE A 8 1.47 1.52 8.40
N ASP A 9 1.55 0.25 8.01
CA ASP A 9 1.75 -0.17 6.63
C ASP A 9 0.43 -0.62 6.02
N ILE A 10 -0.07 0.10 5.02
CA ILE A 10 -1.39 -0.15 4.41
C ILE A 10 -1.34 -1.00 3.14
N HIS A 11 -0.16 -1.48 2.75
CA HIS A 11 0.02 -2.25 1.52
C HIS A 11 1.12 -3.30 1.68
N SER A 12 0.72 -4.56 1.80
CA SER A 12 1.64 -5.68 2.04
C SER A 12 1.09 -7.02 1.57
N HIS A 13 1.96 -7.94 1.14
CA HIS A 13 1.60 -9.27 0.65
C HIS A 13 2.07 -10.36 1.62
N VAL A 14 1.59 -10.28 2.85
CA VAL A 14 1.98 -11.18 3.95
C VAL A 14 1.08 -12.39 4.12
N VAL A 15 -0.06 -12.47 3.41
CA VAL A 15 -0.90 -13.66 3.43
C VAL A 15 -0.25 -14.74 2.56
N PHE A 16 0.18 -15.83 3.18
CA PHE A 16 0.92 -16.87 2.47
C PHE A 16 0.06 -17.67 1.48
N GLY A 17 0.68 -18.08 0.37
CA GLY A 17 0.11 -19.04 -0.57
C GLY A 17 -1.06 -18.53 -1.44
N VAL A 18 -1.30 -17.21 -1.49
CA VAL A 18 -2.45 -16.63 -2.20
C VAL A 18 -2.10 -15.79 -3.43
N ASP A 19 -0.89 -15.23 -3.48
CA ASP A 19 -0.38 -14.41 -4.59
C ASP A 19 1.14 -14.56 -4.75
N ASP A 20 1.84 -13.55 -5.28
CA ASP A 20 3.31 -13.54 -5.42
C ASP A 20 4.06 -13.04 -4.17
N GLY A 21 3.37 -12.74 -3.08
CA GLY A 21 3.94 -12.44 -1.78
C GLY A 21 4.47 -13.67 -1.03
N ALA A 22 4.23 -13.73 0.29
CA ALA A 22 4.60 -14.86 1.15
C ALA A 22 4.10 -16.20 0.57
N LYS A 23 4.96 -17.23 0.57
CA LYS A 23 4.61 -18.57 0.05
C LYS A 23 4.23 -19.52 1.17
N THR A 24 4.81 -19.32 2.35
CA THR A 24 4.67 -20.18 3.53
C THR A 24 4.42 -19.35 4.78
N GLU A 25 3.92 -19.98 5.85
CA GLU A 25 3.82 -19.36 7.18
C GLU A 25 5.16 -18.79 7.67
N LYS A 26 6.26 -19.46 7.31
CA LYS A 26 7.60 -18.99 7.64
C LYS A 26 7.90 -17.65 6.96
N ASP A 27 7.56 -17.50 5.68
CA ASP A 27 7.77 -16.24 4.96
C ASP A 27 6.94 -15.12 5.58
N THR A 28 5.68 -15.40 5.93
CA THR A 28 4.81 -14.48 6.68
C THR A 28 5.48 -14.03 7.97
N ARG A 29 5.94 -14.99 8.80
CA ARG A 29 6.62 -14.69 10.06
C ARG A 29 7.84 -13.81 9.85
N ASP A 30 8.72 -14.19 8.93
CA ASP A 30 9.95 -13.44 8.63
C ASP A 30 9.63 -11.97 8.24
N LEU A 31 8.58 -11.75 7.40
CA LEU A 31 8.13 -10.42 6.98
C LEU A 31 7.54 -9.61 8.15
N LEU A 32 6.73 -10.23 9.00
CA LEU A 32 6.14 -9.58 10.18
C LEU A 32 7.20 -9.20 11.21
N GLU A 33 8.15 -10.10 11.51
CA GLU A 33 9.27 -9.83 12.43
C GLU A 33 10.16 -8.70 11.92
N GLU A 34 10.48 -8.69 10.63
CA GLU A 34 11.29 -7.62 10.02
C GLU A 34 10.56 -6.27 10.11
N SER A 35 9.26 -6.25 9.78
CA SER A 35 8.44 -5.03 9.85
C SER A 35 8.34 -4.51 11.29
N TYR A 36 8.08 -5.39 12.25
CA TYR A 36 7.99 -5.03 13.66
C TYR A 36 9.32 -4.47 14.20
N ARG A 37 10.43 -5.13 13.85
CA ARG A 37 11.81 -4.68 14.22
C ARG A 37 12.10 -3.29 13.68
N HIS A 38 11.54 -2.94 12.53
CA HIS A 38 11.71 -1.64 11.88
C HIS A 38 10.67 -0.58 12.32
N GLY A 39 9.85 -0.86 13.33
CA GLY A 39 8.94 0.12 13.92
C GLY A 39 7.52 0.11 13.37
N VAL A 40 7.17 -0.82 12.48
CA VAL A 40 5.77 -1.02 12.07
C VAL A 40 5.01 -1.69 13.23
N ARG A 41 3.82 -1.18 13.54
CA ARG A 41 2.96 -1.71 14.61
C ARG A 41 1.58 -2.10 14.11
N THR A 42 1.23 -1.67 12.92
CA THR A 42 -0.02 -2.06 12.26
C THR A 42 0.25 -2.35 10.79
N ILE A 43 -0.33 -3.43 10.27
CA ILE A 43 -0.19 -3.85 8.87
C ILE A 43 -1.59 -4.13 8.32
N ILE A 44 -1.88 -3.64 7.13
CA ILE A 44 -3.00 -4.12 6.33
C ILE A 44 -2.44 -5.07 5.28
N ALA A 45 -2.81 -6.35 5.38
CA ALA A 45 -2.50 -7.35 4.38
C ALA A 45 -3.41 -7.17 3.17
N THR A 46 -2.83 -6.93 2.02
CA THR A 46 -3.55 -6.59 0.78
C THR A 46 -3.20 -7.56 -0.35
N PRO A 47 -3.55 -8.87 -0.23
CA PRO A 47 -3.28 -9.81 -1.28
C PRO A 47 -3.90 -9.36 -2.61
N HIS A 48 -3.20 -9.65 -3.69
CA HIS A 48 -3.66 -9.30 -5.03
C HIS A 48 -5.04 -9.90 -5.37
N ARG A 49 -5.89 -9.07 -5.99
CA ARG A 49 -7.10 -9.48 -6.69
C ARG A 49 -6.93 -9.14 -8.16
N ARG A 50 -6.38 -10.08 -8.95
CA ARG A 50 -6.04 -9.88 -10.35
C ARG A 50 -6.58 -10.99 -11.22
N ARG A 51 -7.68 -10.71 -11.92
CA ARG A 51 -8.33 -11.64 -12.84
C ARG A 51 -7.36 -12.21 -13.87
N GLY A 52 -7.34 -13.53 -13.97
CA GLY A 52 -6.47 -14.29 -14.87
C GLY A 52 -5.05 -14.53 -14.33
N MET A 53 -4.76 -14.12 -13.08
CA MET A 53 -3.44 -14.34 -12.48
C MET A 53 -3.52 -14.72 -10.98
N PHE A 54 -4.14 -13.87 -10.17
CA PHE A 54 -4.32 -14.07 -8.72
C PHE A 54 -5.81 -14.08 -8.39
N GLU A 55 -6.44 -15.26 -8.55
CA GLU A 55 -7.89 -15.49 -8.37
C GLU A 55 -8.16 -16.46 -7.23
N THR A 56 -7.26 -16.54 -6.24
CA THR A 56 -7.45 -17.36 -5.04
C THR A 56 -8.81 -17.07 -4.42
N ASP A 57 -9.56 -18.12 -4.08
CA ASP A 57 -10.87 -18.00 -3.46
C ASP A 57 -10.78 -17.13 -2.20
N ILE A 58 -11.77 -16.26 -2.01
CA ILE A 58 -11.77 -15.33 -0.88
C ILE A 58 -11.83 -16.04 0.47
N GLU A 59 -12.49 -17.21 0.54
CA GLU A 59 -12.55 -17.98 1.77
C GLU A 59 -11.19 -18.60 2.13
N ILE A 60 -10.38 -19.01 1.13
CA ILE A 60 -8.99 -19.44 1.35
C ILE A 60 -8.14 -18.28 1.86
N ILE A 61 -8.31 -17.08 1.28
CA ILE A 61 -7.60 -15.89 1.76
C ILE A 61 -7.94 -15.59 3.22
N LYS A 62 -9.23 -15.65 3.58
CA LYS A 62 -9.69 -15.41 4.95
C LYS A 62 -9.19 -16.49 5.92
N GLU A 63 -9.16 -17.75 5.49
CA GLU A 63 -8.63 -18.86 6.29
C GLU A 63 -7.13 -18.66 6.57
N ASN A 64 -6.33 -18.42 5.52
CA ASN A 64 -4.90 -18.15 5.68
C ASN A 64 -4.65 -16.87 6.49
N PHE A 65 -5.50 -15.84 6.33
CA PHE A 65 -5.39 -14.60 7.09
C PHE A 65 -5.59 -14.83 8.61
N LYS A 66 -6.52 -15.70 9.04
CA LYS A 66 -6.65 -16.07 10.46
C LYS A 66 -5.33 -16.61 11.02
N ARG A 67 -4.65 -17.43 10.22
CA ARG A 67 -3.34 -17.94 10.62
C ARG A 67 -2.28 -16.84 10.68
N VAL A 68 -2.35 -15.84 9.79
CA VAL A 68 -1.49 -14.65 9.83
C VAL A 68 -1.74 -13.83 11.11
N GLU A 69 -2.99 -13.69 11.56
CA GLU A 69 -3.33 -13.04 12.83
C GLU A 69 -2.68 -13.73 14.03
N GLU A 70 -2.72 -15.08 14.06
CA GLU A 70 -2.05 -15.86 15.12
C GLU A 70 -0.53 -15.64 15.09
N ILE A 71 0.10 -15.70 13.91
CA ILE A 71 1.54 -15.44 13.75
C ILE A 71 1.89 -14.02 14.19
N ALA A 72 1.07 -13.02 13.86
CA ALA A 72 1.28 -11.64 14.29
C ALA A 72 1.26 -11.51 15.83
N ALA A 73 0.31 -12.17 16.50
CA ALA A 73 0.24 -12.19 17.96
C ALA A 73 1.44 -12.92 18.60
N GLU A 74 1.97 -13.97 17.96
CA GLU A 74 3.20 -14.65 18.39
C GLU A 74 4.45 -13.76 18.20
N VAL A 75 4.48 -12.89 17.17
CA VAL A 75 5.59 -11.95 16.93
C VAL A 75 5.62 -10.86 17.99
N ALA A 76 4.49 -10.21 18.29
CA ALA A 76 4.39 -9.21 19.34
C ALA A 76 2.94 -8.91 19.73
N GLU A 77 2.68 -8.68 21.03
CA GLU A 77 1.35 -8.37 21.57
C GLU A 77 0.74 -7.07 21.01
N ASP A 78 1.56 -6.09 20.63
CA ASP A 78 1.12 -4.81 20.09
C ASP A 78 1.19 -4.72 18.56
N LEU A 79 1.51 -5.80 17.85
CA LEU A 79 1.40 -5.87 16.40
C LEU A 79 -0.06 -6.15 16.01
N ARG A 80 -0.66 -5.22 15.26
CA ARG A 80 -2.02 -5.36 14.74
C ARG A 80 -1.98 -5.65 13.25
N ILE A 81 -2.89 -6.52 12.82
CA ILE A 81 -3.01 -6.84 11.39
C ILE A 81 -4.47 -6.79 10.97
N TYR A 82 -4.72 -6.29 9.76
CA TYR A 82 -6.04 -6.19 9.15
C TYR A 82 -5.98 -6.78 7.74
N LEU A 83 -7.15 -7.20 7.24
CA LEU A 83 -7.29 -7.65 5.87
C LEU A 83 -7.76 -6.50 4.98
N GLY A 84 -7.27 -6.48 3.76
CA GLY A 84 -7.69 -5.67 2.64
C GLY A 84 -7.48 -6.43 1.34
N SER A 85 -7.43 -5.72 0.23
CA SER A 85 -7.05 -6.26 -1.08
C SER A 85 -6.36 -5.21 -1.92
N GLU A 86 -5.35 -5.59 -2.69
CA GLU A 86 -4.88 -4.80 -3.81
C GLU A 86 -5.63 -5.24 -5.07
N ILE A 87 -6.50 -4.36 -5.56
CA ILE A 87 -7.41 -4.65 -6.67
C ILE A 87 -6.79 -4.19 -7.97
N TYR A 88 -6.36 -5.13 -8.82
CA TYR A 88 -5.88 -4.82 -10.16
C TYR A 88 -7.05 -4.49 -11.08
N TYR A 89 -7.16 -3.21 -11.44
CA TYR A 89 -8.28 -2.72 -12.22
C TYR A 89 -8.32 -3.30 -13.64
N LYS A 90 -9.45 -3.94 -13.95
CA LYS A 90 -9.87 -4.35 -15.30
C LYS A 90 -11.36 -4.06 -15.45
N GLU A 91 -11.84 -4.07 -16.68
CA GLU A 91 -13.27 -4.00 -16.95
C GLU A 91 -14.02 -5.16 -16.25
N GLY A 92 -15.12 -4.85 -15.57
CA GLY A 92 -15.90 -5.81 -14.76
C GLY A 92 -15.44 -5.93 -13.29
N GLU A 93 -14.36 -5.25 -12.88
CA GLU A 93 -13.93 -5.30 -11.46
C GLU A 93 -14.72 -4.33 -10.58
N ILE A 94 -15.35 -3.31 -11.17
CA ILE A 94 -16.19 -2.35 -10.42
C ILE A 94 -17.37 -3.07 -9.75
N GLU A 95 -18.00 -4.01 -10.45
CA GLU A 95 -19.13 -4.80 -9.93
C GLU A 95 -18.71 -5.68 -8.74
N LYS A 96 -17.48 -6.16 -8.70
CA LYS A 96 -16.93 -6.93 -7.57
C LYS A 96 -16.57 -6.04 -6.39
N ILE A 97 -16.11 -4.82 -6.65
CA ILE A 97 -15.88 -3.80 -5.61
C ILE A 97 -17.23 -3.42 -4.99
N GLU A 98 -18.24 -3.13 -5.83
CA GLU A 98 -19.59 -2.75 -5.41
C GLU A 98 -20.24 -3.83 -4.56
N SER A 99 -20.19 -5.09 -5.01
CA SER A 99 -20.79 -6.23 -4.30
C SER A 99 -20.07 -6.61 -3.00
N GLY A 100 -18.91 -5.98 -2.69
CA GLY A 100 -18.14 -6.27 -1.49
C GLY A 100 -17.44 -7.65 -1.52
N VAL A 101 -17.27 -8.25 -2.69
CA VAL A 101 -16.54 -9.53 -2.85
C VAL A 101 -15.08 -9.39 -2.44
N TYR A 102 -14.47 -8.22 -2.71
CA TYR A 102 -13.11 -7.94 -2.32
C TYR A 102 -13.06 -7.23 -0.95
N PRO A 103 -12.27 -7.73 0.02
CA PRO A 103 -12.05 -7.03 1.28
C PRO A 103 -11.54 -5.60 1.03
N ARG A 104 -12.18 -4.62 1.64
CA ARG A 104 -11.74 -3.24 1.68
C ARG A 104 -10.62 -3.10 2.70
N LEU A 105 -9.84 -2.02 2.65
CA LEU A 105 -8.76 -1.79 3.62
C LEU A 105 -9.32 -1.71 5.05
N ALA A 106 -9.00 -2.71 5.88
CA ALA A 106 -9.42 -2.78 7.30
C ALA A 106 -10.93 -2.54 7.51
N GLU A 107 -11.79 -3.07 6.61
CA GLU A 107 -13.26 -2.95 6.64
C GLU A 107 -13.80 -1.50 6.55
N THR A 108 -12.98 -0.55 6.09
CA THR A 108 -13.35 0.85 5.86
C THR A 108 -13.95 1.06 4.46
N ASP A 109 -14.26 2.30 4.10
CA ASP A 109 -14.66 2.65 2.74
C ASP A 109 -13.47 2.84 1.79
N TYR A 110 -12.24 2.68 2.28
CA TYR A 110 -11.03 2.78 1.49
C TYR A 110 -10.76 1.51 0.70
N VAL A 111 -10.42 1.67 -0.58
CA VAL A 111 -10.05 0.57 -1.49
C VAL A 111 -8.72 0.86 -2.17
N LEU A 112 -7.80 -0.09 -2.14
CA LEU A 112 -6.49 0.02 -2.79
C LEU A 112 -6.62 -0.48 -4.22
N VAL A 113 -6.35 0.40 -5.20
CA VAL A 113 -6.52 0.11 -6.62
C VAL A 113 -5.19 0.22 -7.35
N GLU A 114 -4.79 -0.88 -7.99
CA GLU A 114 -3.65 -0.97 -8.89
C GLU A 114 -4.12 -0.89 -10.36
N PHE A 115 -3.34 -0.26 -11.22
CA PHE A 115 -3.59 -0.15 -12.65
C PHE A 115 -2.46 -0.78 -13.48
N PRO A 116 -2.73 -1.21 -14.72
CA PRO A 116 -1.67 -1.52 -15.69
C PRO A 116 -0.70 -0.33 -15.85
N TYR A 117 0.60 -0.58 -15.83
CA TYR A 117 1.61 0.49 -15.89
C TYR A 117 1.51 1.36 -17.15
N GLU A 118 0.97 0.80 -18.24
CA GLU A 118 0.75 1.45 -19.53
C GLU A 118 -0.65 2.07 -19.67
N MET A 119 -1.50 1.97 -18.63
CA MET A 119 -2.84 2.53 -18.68
C MET A 119 -2.77 4.05 -18.81
N ARG A 120 -3.57 4.60 -19.73
CA ARG A 120 -3.60 6.04 -19.95
C ARG A 120 -4.25 6.77 -18.79
N TYR A 121 -3.76 7.95 -18.47
CA TYR A 121 -4.29 8.81 -17.41
C TYR A 121 -5.83 8.95 -17.46
N LYS A 122 -6.40 9.20 -18.65
CA LYS A 122 -7.86 9.35 -18.81
C LYS A 122 -8.64 8.09 -18.41
N GLU A 123 -8.07 6.92 -18.57
CA GLU A 123 -8.69 5.65 -18.20
C GLU A 123 -8.61 5.45 -16.69
N ILE A 124 -7.46 5.74 -16.07
CA ILE A 124 -7.26 5.76 -14.62
C ILE A 124 -8.28 6.73 -13.97
N HIS A 125 -8.34 7.96 -14.46
CA HIS A 125 -9.28 8.97 -13.96
C HIS A 125 -10.74 8.49 -14.04
N ARG A 126 -11.15 7.90 -15.16
CA ARG A 126 -12.49 7.36 -15.34
C ARG A 126 -12.79 6.20 -14.40
N ALA A 127 -11.82 5.32 -14.19
CA ALA A 127 -11.95 4.19 -13.29
C ALA A 127 -12.13 4.65 -11.83
N LEU A 128 -11.29 5.56 -11.38
CA LEU A 128 -11.38 6.12 -10.01
C LEU A 128 -12.69 6.88 -9.79
N ASN A 129 -13.16 7.63 -10.80
CA ASN A 129 -14.47 8.29 -10.70
C ASN A 129 -15.61 7.29 -10.50
N LYS A 130 -15.58 6.12 -11.15
CA LYS A 130 -16.58 5.06 -10.92
C LYS A 130 -16.52 4.55 -9.47
N VAL A 131 -15.32 4.33 -8.92
CA VAL A 131 -15.15 3.91 -7.52
C VAL A 131 -15.72 4.95 -6.55
N ILE A 132 -15.45 6.23 -6.79
CA ILE A 132 -15.98 7.34 -5.97
C ILE A 132 -17.51 7.41 -6.05
N LEU A 133 -18.10 7.19 -7.22
CA LEU A 133 -19.56 7.19 -7.39
C LEU A 133 -20.26 6.04 -6.63
N LEU A 134 -19.52 4.98 -6.25
CA LEU A 134 -20.02 3.94 -5.34
C LEU A 134 -19.98 4.35 -3.85
N GLY A 135 -19.55 5.57 -3.54
CA GLY A 135 -19.36 6.04 -2.17
C GLY A 135 -18.07 5.52 -1.53
N LEU A 136 -17.15 4.99 -2.32
CA LEU A 136 -15.87 4.46 -1.85
C LEU A 136 -14.74 5.46 -2.04
N THR A 137 -13.70 5.34 -1.24
CA THR A 137 -12.52 6.20 -1.24
C THR A 137 -11.33 5.47 -1.86
N PRO A 138 -10.96 5.74 -3.12
CA PRO A 138 -9.85 5.05 -3.74
C PRO A 138 -8.49 5.53 -3.22
N VAL A 139 -7.62 4.57 -2.92
CA VAL A 139 -6.19 4.75 -2.74
C VAL A 139 -5.50 4.23 -3.99
N VAL A 140 -4.77 5.09 -4.69
CA VAL A 140 -4.01 4.72 -5.89
C VAL A 140 -2.70 4.08 -5.44
N ALA A 141 -2.56 2.77 -5.67
CA ALA A 141 -1.37 2.03 -5.30
C ALA A 141 -0.15 2.49 -6.10
N HIS A 142 1.00 2.64 -5.45
CA HIS A 142 2.33 2.94 -6.05
C HIS A 142 2.27 3.78 -7.33
N VAL A 143 1.65 4.98 -7.21
CA VAL A 143 1.39 5.89 -8.35
C VAL A 143 2.62 6.21 -9.19
N GLU A 144 3.80 6.14 -8.61
CA GLU A 144 5.06 6.36 -9.30
C GLU A 144 5.36 5.36 -10.42
N ARG A 145 4.60 4.24 -10.48
CA ARG A 145 4.78 3.22 -11.52
C ARG A 145 4.00 3.50 -12.81
N TYR A 146 2.98 4.39 -12.80
CA TYR A 146 2.13 4.61 -13.99
C TYR A 146 2.76 5.62 -14.94
N ASN A 147 3.07 5.18 -16.16
CA ASN A 147 3.86 5.95 -17.12
C ASN A 147 3.18 7.25 -17.56
N ASP A 148 1.85 7.26 -17.70
CA ASP A 148 1.06 8.37 -18.22
C ASP A 148 0.48 9.30 -17.13
N VAL A 149 0.95 9.17 -15.87
CA VAL A 149 0.50 10.01 -14.75
C VAL A 149 1.65 10.90 -14.29
N ASP A 150 1.63 12.18 -14.65
CA ASP A 150 2.57 13.19 -14.18
C ASP A 150 2.07 13.90 -12.91
N GLU A 151 2.82 14.88 -12.42
CA GLU A 151 2.50 15.62 -11.21
C GLU A 151 1.11 16.32 -11.31
N LYS A 152 0.81 16.88 -12.48
CA LYS A 152 -0.50 17.50 -12.74
C LYS A 152 -1.62 16.46 -12.71
N GLY A 153 -1.40 15.30 -13.32
CA GLY A 153 -2.35 14.19 -13.28
C GLY A 153 -2.59 13.71 -11.85
N VAL A 154 -1.55 13.58 -11.03
CA VAL A 154 -1.70 13.22 -9.61
C VAL A 154 -2.54 14.27 -8.88
N GLN A 155 -2.27 15.56 -9.06
CA GLN A 155 -3.06 16.64 -8.43
C GLN A 155 -4.53 16.59 -8.85
N GLU A 156 -4.84 16.28 -10.11
CA GLU A 156 -6.22 16.13 -10.58
C GLU A 156 -6.91 14.91 -9.94
N LEU A 157 -6.20 13.79 -9.74
CA LEU A 157 -6.73 12.63 -9.02
C LEU A 157 -7.04 12.96 -7.55
N ILE A 158 -6.17 13.73 -6.89
CA ILE A 158 -6.42 14.20 -5.52
C ILE A 158 -7.66 15.10 -5.47
N ASN A 159 -7.77 16.05 -6.39
CA ASN A 159 -8.89 16.99 -6.45
C ASN A 159 -10.24 16.29 -6.65
N MET A 160 -10.26 15.12 -7.26
CA MET A 160 -11.47 14.31 -7.41
C MET A 160 -11.81 13.45 -6.18
N GLY A 161 -10.93 13.36 -5.19
CA GLY A 161 -11.13 12.60 -3.95
C GLY A 161 -10.37 11.28 -3.87
N ALA A 162 -9.37 11.04 -4.73
CA ALA A 162 -8.48 9.90 -4.60
C ALA A 162 -7.30 10.22 -3.68
N TYR A 163 -6.81 9.22 -2.94
CA TYR A 163 -5.59 9.31 -2.16
C TYR A 163 -4.43 8.59 -2.85
N ILE A 164 -3.23 9.06 -2.61
CA ILE A 164 -2.03 8.67 -3.34
C ILE A 164 -1.08 7.89 -2.42
N GLN A 165 -0.77 6.65 -2.78
CA GLN A 165 0.25 5.84 -2.12
C GLN A 165 1.50 5.73 -2.99
N VAL A 166 2.67 5.88 -2.36
CA VAL A 166 4.00 5.66 -2.93
C VAL A 166 4.70 4.54 -2.16
N ASN A 167 5.43 3.68 -2.84
CA ASN A 167 6.17 2.61 -2.21
C ASN A 167 7.40 3.11 -1.44
N ALA A 168 7.63 2.57 -0.25
CA ALA A 168 8.80 2.86 0.59
C ALA A 168 10.12 2.67 -0.17
N ALA A 169 10.23 1.59 -0.96
CA ALA A 169 11.40 1.33 -1.82
C ALA A 169 11.67 2.46 -2.84
N SER A 170 10.62 3.18 -3.27
CA SER A 170 10.73 4.28 -4.23
C SER A 170 11.19 5.60 -3.59
N VAL A 171 11.13 5.70 -2.25
CA VAL A 171 11.70 6.84 -1.49
C VAL A 171 13.21 6.75 -1.37
N LEU A 172 13.77 5.56 -1.47
CA LEU A 172 15.20 5.32 -1.32
C LEU A 172 16.02 6.01 -2.42
N LYS A 173 17.24 6.41 -2.07
CA LYS A 173 18.15 7.00 -3.05
C LYS A 173 18.45 6.01 -4.19
N PRO A 174 18.46 6.47 -5.45
CA PRO A 174 18.88 5.64 -6.57
C PRO A 174 20.32 5.14 -6.38
N LYS A 175 20.56 3.86 -6.71
CA LYS A 175 21.94 3.34 -6.81
C LYS A 175 22.68 4.06 -7.92
N LEU A 176 23.98 4.25 -7.77
CA LEU A 176 24.83 4.93 -8.76
C LEU A 176 24.84 4.18 -10.10
N ILE A 177 24.87 2.84 -10.05
CA ILE A 177 24.94 1.97 -11.23
C ILE A 177 23.89 0.84 -11.08
N GLY A 178 23.21 0.49 -12.16
CA GLY A 178 22.35 -0.70 -12.24
C GLY A 178 21.00 -0.60 -11.53
N ASP A 179 20.54 0.59 -11.14
CA ASP A 179 19.22 0.75 -10.53
C ASP A 179 18.10 0.70 -11.57
N LYS A 180 17.48 -0.47 -11.72
CA LYS A 180 16.36 -0.70 -12.64
C LYS A 180 15.13 0.16 -12.31
N HIS A 181 14.99 0.61 -11.05
CA HIS A 181 13.85 1.39 -10.54
C HIS A 181 14.16 2.88 -10.38
N LYS A 182 15.27 3.37 -10.95
CA LYS A 182 15.69 4.76 -10.84
C LYS A 182 14.62 5.77 -11.28
N HIS A 183 13.83 5.42 -12.29
CA HIS A 183 12.75 6.28 -12.79
C HIS A 183 11.60 6.39 -11.79
N TYR A 184 11.18 5.31 -11.11
CA TYR A 184 10.18 5.34 -10.05
C TYR A 184 10.63 6.22 -8.86
N LYS A 185 11.89 6.07 -8.44
CA LYS A 185 12.47 6.89 -7.37
C LYS A 185 12.50 8.38 -7.71
N ARG A 186 12.73 8.73 -8.98
CA ARG A 186 12.68 10.13 -9.44
C ARG A 186 11.26 10.67 -9.40
N ARG A 187 10.27 9.87 -9.80
CA ARG A 187 8.86 10.27 -9.79
C ARG A 187 8.34 10.40 -8.37
N ALA A 188 8.59 9.39 -7.51
CA ALA A 188 8.25 9.45 -6.10
C ALA A 188 8.81 10.72 -5.43
N LYS A 189 10.09 11.05 -5.72
CA LYS A 189 10.70 12.29 -5.22
C LYS A 189 9.97 13.55 -5.67
N LYS A 190 9.55 13.64 -6.93
CA LYS A 190 8.79 14.80 -7.45
C LYS A 190 7.45 14.92 -6.75
N TYR A 191 6.71 13.82 -6.62
CA TYR A 191 5.42 13.83 -5.93
C TYR A 191 5.55 14.23 -4.46
N LEU A 192 6.62 13.81 -3.79
CA LEU A 192 6.92 14.22 -2.41
C LEU A 192 7.33 15.70 -2.32
N ASP A 193 8.13 16.20 -3.27
CA ASP A 193 8.56 17.60 -3.31
C ASP A 193 7.37 18.56 -3.57
N GLU A 194 6.29 18.08 -4.19
CA GLU A 194 5.04 18.81 -4.48
C GLU A 194 3.91 18.48 -3.50
N GLU A 195 4.19 17.76 -2.40
CA GLU A 195 3.23 17.39 -1.34
C GLU A 195 2.00 16.61 -1.86
N LEU A 196 2.18 15.82 -2.91
CA LEU A 196 1.12 15.05 -3.57
C LEU A 196 0.90 13.63 -3.01
N VAL A 197 1.65 13.25 -1.97
CA VAL A 197 1.62 11.91 -1.40
C VAL A 197 0.85 11.90 -0.09
N HIS A 198 -0.04 10.92 0.08
CA HIS A 198 -0.80 10.75 1.31
C HIS A 198 -0.28 9.59 2.17
N PHE A 199 0.23 8.54 1.53
CA PHE A 199 0.68 7.33 2.20
C PHE A 199 2.02 6.85 1.65
N ILE A 200 2.91 6.47 2.56
CA ILE A 200 4.04 5.59 2.23
C ILE A 200 3.69 4.20 2.78
N ALA A 201 3.84 3.17 1.93
CA ALA A 201 3.58 1.79 2.30
C ALA A 201 4.66 0.87 1.70
N SER A 202 4.80 -0.34 2.22
CA SER A 202 5.93 -1.20 1.84
C SER A 202 5.79 -1.84 0.48
N ASP A 203 4.60 -2.35 0.16
CA ASP A 203 4.39 -3.28 -0.95
C ASP A 203 5.34 -4.49 -0.84
N MET A 204 5.59 -4.95 0.41
CA MET A 204 6.52 -6.04 0.68
C MET A 204 5.97 -7.40 0.27
N HIS A 205 6.85 -8.22 -0.33
CA HIS A 205 6.50 -9.56 -0.82
C HIS A 205 7.45 -10.65 -0.31
N ASN A 206 8.70 -10.28 -0.04
CA ASN A 206 9.76 -11.24 0.35
C ASN A 206 10.89 -10.52 1.09
N MET A 207 11.78 -11.31 1.70
CA MET A 207 12.93 -10.81 2.44
C MET A 207 14.12 -10.38 1.57
N ASP A 208 14.03 -10.56 0.25
CA ASP A 208 15.14 -10.29 -0.69
C ASP A 208 15.00 -8.92 -1.37
N SER A 209 14.24 -8.88 -2.46
CA SER A 209 14.16 -7.72 -3.35
C SER A 209 12.97 -6.80 -3.08
N ARG A 210 11.91 -7.32 -2.44
CA ARG A 210 10.69 -6.57 -2.11
C ARG A 210 10.43 -6.63 -0.60
N ARG A 211 11.38 -6.09 0.16
CA ARG A 211 11.34 -5.98 1.63
C ARG A 211 10.47 -4.81 2.06
N THR A 212 10.27 -4.67 3.37
CA THR A 212 9.47 -3.58 3.93
C THR A 212 10.00 -2.18 3.59
N TYR A 213 11.30 -1.91 3.71
CA TYR A 213 11.96 -0.60 3.52
C TYR A 213 11.31 0.59 4.26
N MET A 214 10.33 0.35 5.14
CA MET A 214 9.57 1.40 5.82
C MET A 214 10.46 2.29 6.69
N LYS A 215 11.39 1.69 7.46
CA LYS A 215 12.29 2.45 8.34
C LYS A 215 13.25 3.34 7.55
N GLU A 216 13.86 2.81 6.50
CA GLU A 216 14.78 3.57 5.65
C GLU A 216 14.05 4.73 4.95
N ALA A 217 12.82 4.49 4.49
CA ALA A 217 11.99 5.53 3.88
C ALA A 217 11.61 6.59 4.93
N TYR A 218 11.20 6.19 6.13
CA TYR A 218 10.89 7.10 7.23
C TYR A 218 12.08 8.03 7.53
N ASP A 219 13.28 7.48 7.70
CA ASP A 219 14.49 8.25 8.02
C ASP A 219 14.84 9.27 6.92
N ILE A 220 14.62 8.90 5.66
CA ILE A 220 14.84 9.81 4.53
C ILE A 220 13.82 10.95 4.55
N ILE A 221 12.53 10.62 4.76
CA ILE A 221 11.45 11.61 4.81
C ILE A 221 11.65 12.54 6.01
N GLU A 222 11.87 11.99 7.22
CA GLU A 222 12.09 12.79 8.42
C GLU A 222 13.27 13.74 8.25
N LYS A 223 14.38 13.26 7.69
CA LYS A 223 15.58 14.07 7.45
C LYS A 223 15.36 15.17 6.43
N LYS A 224 14.60 14.90 5.36
CA LYS A 224 14.46 15.83 4.23
C LYS A 224 13.29 16.79 4.38
N TYR A 225 12.14 16.30 4.84
CA TYR A 225 10.89 17.05 4.88
C TYR A 225 10.43 17.38 6.31
N GLY A 226 11.12 16.83 7.32
CA GLY A 226 10.84 17.08 8.73
C GLY A 226 9.95 16.04 9.39
N PRO A 227 9.93 16.01 10.75
CA PRO A 227 9.23 14.98 11.52
C PRO A 227 7.70 15.05 11.37
N THR A 228 7.13 16.22 11.10
CA THR A 228 5.68 16.38 10.90
C THR A 228 5.22 15.65 9.65
N ILE A 229 5.93 15.83 8.53
CA ILE A 229 5.62 15.15 7.27
C ILE A 229 5.84 13.63 7.41
N ALA A 230 6.93 13.22 8.08
CA ALA A 230 7.15 11.79 8.34
C ALA A 230 5.99 11.17 9.15
N TYR A 231 5.54 11.83 10.22
CA TYR A 231 4.40 11.39 11.00
C TYR A 231 3.11 11.33 10.17
N GLU A 232 2.86 12.34 9.33
CA GLU A 232 1.67 12.34 8.45
C GLU A 232 1.66 11.18 7.46
N LEU A 233 2.79 10.91 6.79
CA LEU A 233 2.88 9.93 5.72
C LEU A 233 2.99 8.47 6.19
N PHE A 234 3.36 8.22 7.46
CA PHE A 234 3.58 6.87 7.97
C PHE A 234 2.66 6.46 9.13
N GLU A 235 1.92 7.40 9.73
CA GLU A 235 1.11 7.15 10.92
C GLU A 235 -0.25 7.87 10.86
N LYS A 236 -0.28 9.20 10.90
CA LYS A 236 -1.50 10.02 11.06
C LYS A 236 -2.56 9.79 9.97
N ASN A 237 -2.15 9.74 8.69
CA ASN A 237 -3.08 9.53 7.59
C ASN A 237 -3.64 8.11 7.60
N GLN A 238 -2.80 7.13 7.91
CA GLN A 238 -3.20 5.74 8.06
C GLN A 238 -4.14 5.53 9.25
N GLU A 239 -3.93 6.23 10.36
CA GLU A 239 -4.86 6.23 11.50
C GLU A 239 -6.25 6.74 11.09
N LYS A 240 -6.30 7.82 10.30
CA LYS A 240 -7.57 8.34 9.75
C LYS A 240 -8.24 7.30 8.85
N LEU A 241 -7.47 6.61 7.99
CA LEU A 241 -7.98 5.52 7.16
C LEU A 241 -8.58 4.42 8.04
N LEU A 242 -7.85 3.93 9.05
CA LEU A 242 -8.34 2.90 9.97
C LEU A 242 -9.61 3.32 10.74
N MET A 243 -9.79 4.63 10.98
CA MET A 243 -10.99 5.20 11.60
C MET A 243 -12.11 5.51 10.60
N ASN A 244 -11.93 5.17 9.33
CA ASN A 244 -12.83 5.52 8.22
C ASN A 244 -13.11 7.03 8.13
N LYS A 245 -12.10 7.86 8.33
CA LYS A 245 -12.18 9.34 8.30
C LYS A 245 -11.49 9.90 7.06
N ILE A 246 -11.96 11.03 6.57
CA ILE A 246 -11.33 11.80 5.48
C ILE A 246 -9.95 12.34 5.95
N ILE A 247 -8.97 12.31 5.06
CA ILE A 247 -7.58 12.74 5.29
C ILE A 247 -7.37 14.17 4.84
#